data_b2255c7372dd28c2d1e54b4e665fe903
#
_entry.id   b2255c7372dd28c2d1e54b4e665fe903
#
_cell.length_a   1.000
_cell.length_b   1.000
_cell.length_c   1.000
_cell.angle_alpha   90.00
_cell.angle_beta   90.00
_cell.angle_gamma   90.00
#
_symmetry.space_group_name_H-M   'P 1'
#
loop_
_entity.id
_entity.type
_entity.pdbx_description
1 polymer ?
#
loop_
_entity_poly.entity_id
_entity_poly.type
_entity_poly.pdbx_seq_one_letter_code
_entity_poly.pdbx_strand_id
1 'polypeptide(L)'
;GKWTRRSQVMTSAEWMQYRFGKGKQGDMARLLSAIANILFTIAMVSYFAIGSGKFAGEFLGIDWRIAALLMAGLAMIYTVASGLYGVVWTDVFQGILIFGAILFVCIKAVSMVTLPEVFSTSVPLADGTFQTIQVKLSDWSRITPPTTMDLPGVYSMYNLFGLAITFYLFKIVLEGSSGGNGYMVQRYLSSKSDREAGLLSLLWTILLTFRWPLIISFAMLGIHYGINNSVIADP
;
A
#
# COMPACT_ATOMS: atom_id res chain seq x y z
N GLY A 1 -17.30 -6.89 5.95
CA GLY A 1 -18.36 -6.21 5.18
C GLY A 1 -19.74 -6.39 5.79
N LYS A 2 -20.22 -7.65 5.96
CA LYS A 2 -21.58 -7.97 6.41
C LYS A 2 -21.94 -7.33 7.77
N TRP A 3 -21.10 -7.44 8.77
CA TRP A 3 -21.33 -6.88 10.11
C TRP A 3 -21.30 -5.36 10.11
N THR A 4 -20.39 -4.75 9.37
CA THR A 4 -20.28 -3.31 9.20
C THR A 4 -21.55 -2.74 8.56
N ARG A 5 -22.07 -3.40 7.52
CA ARG A 5 -23.32 -3.00 6.88
C ARG A 5 -24.51 -3.06 7.83
N ARG A 6 -24.60 -4.12 8.65
CA ARG A 6 -25.70 -4.29 9.63
C ARG A 6 -25.70 -3.25 10.76
N SER A 7 -24.53 -2.68 11.09
CA SER A 7 -24.45 -1.64 12.12
C SER A 7 -25.09 -0.31 11.70
N GLN A 8 -25.27 -0.10 10.38
CA GLN A 8 -25.83 1.12 9.78
C GLN A 8 -25.15 2.42 10.22
N VAL A 9 -23.88 2.33 10.64
CA VAL A 9 -23.08 3.50 11.02
C VAL A 9 -22.38 4.08 9.79
N MET A 10 -22.34 5.41 9.70
CA MET A 10 -21.75 6.10 8.55
C MET A 10 -20.21 6.17 8.60
N THR A 11 -19.63 6.10 9.79
CA THR A 11 -18.19 6.28 10.01
C THR A 11 -17.62 5.25 10.97
N SER A 12 -16.32 5.00 10.88
CA SER A 12 -15.61 4.15 11.86
C SER A 12 -15.66 4.71 13.28
N ALA A 13 -15.75 6.03 13.43
CA ALA A 13 -15.90 6.68 14.72
C ALA A 13 -17.29 6.39 15.34
N GLU A 14 -18.35 6.44 14.54
CA GLU A 14 -19.68 6.03 14.99
C GLU A 14 -19.74 4.54 15.33
N TRP A 15 -19.01 3.70 14.58
CA TRP A 15 -18.91 2.27 14.87
C TRP A 15 -18.30 2.02 16.25
N MET A 16 -17.31 2.82 16.66
CA MET A 16 -16.76 2.74 18.02
C MET A 16 -17.81 3.05 19.08
N GLN A 17 -18.61 4.10 18.88
CA GLN A 17 -19.71 4.42 19.79
C GLN A 17 -20.80 3.33 19.79
N TYR A 18 -21.11 2.75 18.63
CA TYR A 18 -22.04 1.63 18.51
C TYR A 18 -21.56 0.41 19.32
N ARG A 19 -20.25 0.13 19.29
CA ARG A 19 -19.65 -1.01 19.98
C ARG A 19 -19.53 -0.83 21.48
N PHE A 20 -19.16 0.37 21.95
CA PHE A 20 -18.91 0.66 23.38
C PHE A 20 -20.10 1.32 24.09
N GLY A 21 -21.19 1.54 23.36
CA GLY A 21 -22.42 2.13 23.92
C GLY A 21 -22.41 3.66 23.98
N LYS A 22 -23.60 4.21 24.27
CA LYS A 22 -23.78 5.66 24.46
C LYS A 22 -23.43 6.02 25.90
N GLY A 23 -22.29 6.63 26.11
CA GLY A 23 -21.81 7.09 27.43
C GLY A 23 -20.39 7.61 27.33
N LYS A 24 -19.81 8.05 28.44
CA LYS A 24 -18.48 8.67 28.46
C LYS A 24 -17.39 7.83 27.77
N GLN A 25 -17.45 6.50 27.93
CA GLN A 25 -16.47 5.59 27.29
C GLN A 25 -16.67 5.51 25.77
N GLY A 26 -17.91 5.38 25.31
CA GLY A 26 -18.22 5.35 23.89
C GLY A 26 -17.97 6.69 23.20
N ASP A 27 -18.26 7.80 23.87
CA ASP A 27 -17.99 9.14 23.34
C ASP A 27 -16.47 9.40 23.25
N MET A 28 -15.69 8.96 24.24
CA MET A 28 -14.24 9.03 24.22
C MET A 28 -13.67 8.16 23.08
N ALA A 29 -14.15 6.93 22.93
CA ALA A 29 -13.73 6.02 21.85
C ALA A 29 -14.04 6.61 20.48
N ARG A 30 -15.21 7.23 20.31
CA ARG A 30 -15.62 7.95 19.10
C ARG A 30 -14.67 9.11 18.80
N LEU A 31 -14.39 9.95 19.79
CA LEU A 31 -13.50 11.11 19.64
C LEU A 31 -12.08 10.69 19.24
N LEU A 32 -11.49 9.73 19.97
CA LEU A 32 -10.16 9.22 19.68
C LEU A 32 -10.08 8.59 18.29
N SER A 33 -11.11 7.82 17.90
CA SER A 33 -11.17 7.24 16.55
C SER A 33 -11.28 8.32 15.47
N ALA A 34 -12.06 9.39 15.70
CA ALA A 34 -12.17 10.49 14.76
C ALA A 34 -10.83 11.21 14.57
N ILE A 35 -10.16 11.56 15.67
CA ILE A 35 -8.83 12.20 15.62
C ILE A 35 -7.82 11.31 14.91
N ALA A 36 -7.74 10.03 15.27
CA ALA A 36 -6.83 9.08 14.63
C ALA A 36 -7.08 8.95 13.12
N ASN A 37 -8.35 8.89 12.70
CA ASN A 37 -8.70 8.83 11.27
C ASN A 37 -8.33 10.11 10.52
N ILE A 38 -8.48 11.28 11.12
CA ILE A 38 -8.07 12.56 10.51
C ILE A 38 -6.55 12.58 10.31
N LEU A 39 -5.78 12.27 11.35
CA LEU A 39 -4.32 12.23 11.26
C LEU A 39 -3.84 11.21 10.24
N PHE A 40 -4.43 10.01 10.23
CA PHE A 40 -4.13 8.97 9.25
C PHE A 40 -4.46 9.44 7.83
N THR A 41 -5.60 10.09 7.62
CA THR A 41 -6.00 10.58 6.29
C THR A 41 -5.02 11.65 5.79
N ILE A 42 -4.63 12.61 6.64
CA ILE A 42 -3.64 13.62 6.26
C ILE A 42 -2.31 12.95 5.86
N ALA A 43 -1.81 11.99 6.65
CA ALA A 43 -0.58 11.27 6.34
C ALA A 43 -0.68 10.50 5.01
N MET A 44 -1.81 9.80 4.77
CA MET A 44 -2.02 9.02 3.55
C MET A 44 -2.17 9.90 2.31
N VAL A 45 -2.93 10.99 2.40
CA VAL A 45 -3.07 11.95 1.28
C VAL A 45 -1.72 12.58 0.94
N SER A 46 -0.93 12.97 1.94
CA SER A 46 0.41 13.49 1.74
C SER A 46 1.33 12.45 1.08
N TYR A 47 1.29 11.21 1.53
CA TYR A 47 2.06 10.10 0.95
C TYR A 47 1.72 9.89 -0.53
N PHE A 48 0.42 9.81 -0.86
CA PHE A 48 -0.02 9.64 -2.25
C PHE A 48 0.30 10.86 -3.11
N ALA A 49 0.14 12.08 -2.59
CA ALA A 49 0.47 13.30 -3.32
C ALA A 49 1.96 13.37 -3.68
N ILE A 50 2.84 13.05 -2.73
CA ILE A 50 4.29 13.00 -2.97
C ILE A 50 4.64 11.92 -4.00
N GLY A 51 4.09 10.70 -3.83
CA GLY A 51 4.37 9.59 -4.73
C GLY A 51 3.90 9.86 -6.16
N SER A 52 2.63 10.25 -6.33
CA SER A 52 2.06 10.56 -7.64
C SER A 52 2.72 11.81 -8.27
N GLY A 53 3.02 12.82 -7.45
CA GLY A 53 3.67 14.03 -7.91
C GLY A 53 5.09 13.78 -8.43
N LYS A 54 5.90 13.00 -7.70
CA LYS A 54 7.24 12.63 -8.16
C LYS A 54 7.20 11.81 -9.45
N PHE A 55 6.32 10.82 -9.52
CA PHE A 55 6.17 10.01 -10.73
C PHE A 55 5.70 10.83 -11.94
N ALA A 56 4.62 11.61 -11.77
CA ALA A 56 4.08 12.44 -12.85
C ALA A 56 5.03 13.58 -13.23
N GLY A 57 5.73 14.17 -12.26
CA GLY A 57 6.72 15.22 -12.50
C GLY A 57 7.88 14.74 -13.35
N GLU A 58 8.44 13.57 -13.02
CA GLU A 58 9.50 12.91 -13.80
C GLU A 58 9.04 12.60 -15.23
N PHE A 59 7.84 12.04 -15.37
CA PHE A 59 7.27 11.67 -16.66
C PHE A 59 6.93 12.87 -17.55
N LEU A 60 6.43 13.96 -16.96
CA LEU A 60 6.00 15.17 -17.67
C LEU A 60 7.12 16.22 -17.80
N GLY A 61 8.24 16.06 -17.13
CA GLY A 61 9.32 17.02 -17.09
C GLY A 61 8.98 18.33 -16.36
N ILE A 62 8.09 18.28 -15.34
CA ILE A 62 7.68 19.43 -14.54
C ILE A 62 8.03 19.23 -13.05
N ASP A 63 8.02 20.32 -12.28
CA ASP A 63 8.22 20.22 -10.84
C ASP A 63 7.19 19.29 -10.18
N TRP A 64 7.65 18.38 -9.34
CA TRP A 64 6.82 17.36 -8.71
C TRP A 64 5.69 17.94 -7.84
N ARG A 65 5.87 19.13 -7.28
CA ARG A 65 4.84 19.80 -6.46
C ARG A 65 3.70 20.29 -7.34
N ILE A 66 4.04 20.81 -8.51
CA ILE A 66 3.04 21.23 -9.52
C ILE A 66 2.28 19.99 -10.01
N ALA A 67 2.99 18.93 -10.35
CA ALA A 67 2.39 17.66 -10.75
C ALA A 67 1.45 17.10 -9.67
N ALA A 68 1.86 17.12 -8.40
CA ALA A 68 1.03 16.69 -7.27
C ALA A 68 -0.26 17.52 -7.14
N LEU A 69 -0.16 18.83 -7.25
CA LEU A 69 -1.32 19.73 -7.20
C LEU A 69 -2.28 19.51 -8.37
N LEU A 70 -1.77 19.32 -9.58
CA LEU A 70 -2.57 19.02 -10.77
C LEU A 70 -3.32 17.69 -10.62
N MET A 71 -2.63 16.64 -10.17
CA MET A 71 -3.23 15.32 -9.96
C MET A 71 -4.29 15.36 -8.85
N ALA A 72 -4.00 16.01 -7.73
CA ALA A 72 -4.96 16.15 -6.63
C ALA A 72 -6.15 17.03 -7.04
N GLY A 73 -5.93 18.13 -7.76
CA GLY A 73 -6.98 19.01 -8.28
C GLY A 73 -7.91 18.28 -9.25
N LEU A 74 -7.35 17.52 -10.19
CA LEU A 74 -8.14 16.70 -11.12
C LEU A 74 -8.98 15.66 -10.37
N ALA A 75 -8.38 14.97 -9.40
CA ALA A 75 -9.09 14.00 -8.57
C ALA A 75 -10.24 14.66 -7.79
N MET A 76 -10.02 15.84 -7.23
CA MET A 76 -11.05 16.60 -6.52
C MET A 76 -12.19 17.03 -7.44
N ILE A 77 -11.88 17.55 -8.65
CA ILE A 77 -12.89 18.01 -9.62
C ILE A 77 -13.81 16.85 -10.00
N TYR A 78 -13.28 15.72 -10.44
CA TYR A 78 -14.15 14.62 -10.85
C TYR A 78 -14.92 14.01 -9.67
N THR A 79 -14.33 13.96 -8.48
CA THR A 79 -15.02 13.44 -7.28
C THR A 79 -16.18 14.33 -6.87
N VAL A 80 -15.99 15.66 -6.88
CA VAL A 80 -17.05 16.62 -6.56
C VAL A 80 -18.16 16.60 -7.61
N ALA A 81 -17.79 16.51 -8.90
CA ALA A 81 -18.75 16.51 -9.99
C ALA A 81 -19.63 15.24 -10.05
N SER A 82 -19.06 14.09 -9.75
CA SER A 82 -19.75 12.78 -9.93
C SER A 82 -20.18 12.09 -8.64
N GLY A 83 -19.70 12.57 -7.48
CA GLY A 83 -19.99 11.96 -6.19
C GLY A 83 -19.53 10.52 -6.09
N LEU A 84 -20.12 9.75 -5.15
CA LEU A 84 -19.76 8.36 -4.89
C LEU A 84 -19.94 7.45 -6.13
N TYR A 85 -20.95 7.69 -6.95
CA TYR A 85 -21.26 6.87 -8.11
C TYR A 85 -20.14 6.93 -9.17
N GLY A 86 -19.67 8.13 -9.48
CA GLY A 86 -18.56 8.30 -10.41
C GLY A 86 -17.25 7.78 -9.87
N VAL A 87 -16.99 7.92 -8.57
CA VAL A 87 -15.80 7.33 -7.93
C VAL A 87 -15.81 5.82 -8.06
N VAL A 88 -16.93 5.15 -7.83
CA VAL A 88 -17.05 3.68 -7.99
C VAL A 88 -16.80 3.27 -9.44
N TRP A 89 -17.35 3.99 -10.43
CA TRP A 89 -17.12 3.69 -11.84
C TRP A 89 -15.66 3.91 -12.26
N THR A 90 -15.04 4.99 -11.80
CA THR A 90 -13.60 5.22 -12.06
C THR A 90 -12.73 4.15 -11.37
N ASP A 91 -13.07 3.72 -10.15
CA ASP A 91 -12.39 2.62 -9.46
C ASP A 91 -12.43 1.31 -10.29
N VAL A 92 -13.60 0.98 -10.89
CA VAL A 92 -13.74 -0.21 -11.73
C VAL A 92 -12.89 -0.12 -12.99
N PHE A 93 -12.96 1.01 -13.70
CA PHE A 93 -12.19 1.23 -14.90
C PHE A 93 -10.68 1.21 -14.64
N GLN A 94 -10.23 1.94 -13.63
CA GLN A 94 -8.83 1.94 -13.20
C GLN A 94 -8.39 0.55 -12.72
N GLY A 95 -9.26 -0.19 -12.04
CA GLY A 95 -8.99 -1.56 -11.59
C GLY A 95 -8.70 -2.50 -12.75
N ILE A 96 -9.45 -2.41 -13.85
CA ILE A 96 -9.22 -3.21 -15.07
C ILE A 96 -7.86 -2.84 -15.70
N LEU A 97 -7.55 -1.55 -15.83
CA LEU A 97 -6.28 -1.09 -16.38
C LEU A 97 -5.09 -1.54 -15.50
N ILE A 98 -5.21 -1.37 -14.17
CA ILE A 98 -4.18 -1.78 -13.21
C ILE A 98 -3.97 -3.30 -13.30
N PHE A 99 -5.04 -4.09 -13.38
CA PHE A 99 -4.93 -5.54 -13.49
C PHE A 99 -4.22 -5.97 -14.77
N GLY A 100 -4.54 -5.34 -15.91
CA GLY A 100 -3.83 -5.54 -17.17
C GLY A 100 -2.34 -5.17 -17.08
N ALA A 101 -2.03 -4.04 -16.44
CA ALA A 101 -0.65 -3.62 -16.20
C ALA A 101 0.11 -4.60 -15.28
N ILE A 102 -0.53 -5.09 -14.22
CA ILE A 102 0.05 -6.11 -13.33
C ILE A 102 0.42 -7.37 -14.14
N LEU A 103 -0.51 -7.89 -14.92
CA LEU A 103 -0.25 -9.07 -15.76
C LEU A 103 0.90 -8.83 -16.73
N PHE A 104 0.92 -7.68 -17.40
CA PHE A 104 2.00 -7.32 -18.32
C PHE A 104 3.37 -7.29 -17.61
N VAL A 105 3.46 -6.62 -16.47
CA VAL A 105 4.72 -6.52 -15.70
C VAL A 105 5.16 -7.90 -15.20
N CYS A 106 4.24 -8.71 -14.68
CA CYS A 106 4.54 -10.07 -14.23
C CYS A 106 5.06 -10.96 -15.37
N ILE A 107 4.41 -10.93 -16.54
CA ILE A 107 4.83 -11.68 -17.72
C ILE A 107 6.23 -11.21 -18.17
N LYS A 108 6.48 -9.91 -18.21
CA LYS A 108 7.79 -9.35 -18.55
C LYS A 108 8.86 -9.77 -17.54
N ALA A 109 8.57 -9.70 -16.25
CA ALA A 109 9.53 -10.15 -15.23
C ALA A 109 9.91 -11.63 -15.41
N VAL A 110 8.92 -12.51 -15.60
CA VAL A 110 9.18 -13.95 -15.76
C VAL A 110 9.92 -14.26 -17.08
N SER A 111 9.62 -13.52 -18.18
CA SER A 111 10.18 -13.81 -19.50
C SER A 111 11.55 -13.20 -19.75
N MET A 112 11.89 -12.09 -19.10
CA MET A 112 13.10 -11.32 -19.38
C MET A 112 14.17 -11.41 -18.30
N VAL A 113 13.77 -11.69 -17.05
CA VAL A 113 14.69 -11.62 -15.93
C VAL A 113 15.38 -12.95 -15.70
N THR A 114 16.69 -12.96 -15.86
CA THR A 114 17.59 -14.00 -15.35
C THR A 114 18.43 -13.35 -14.26
N LEU A 115 18.17 -13.70 -13.00
CA LEU A 115 18.98 -13.21 -11.89
C LEU A 115 20.20 -14.11 -11.70
N PRO A 116 21.41 -13.55 -11.53
CA PRO A 116 22.59 -14.33 -11.17
C PRO A 116 22.41 -14.90 -9.75
N GLU A 117 23.14 -15.98 -9.45
CA GLU A 117 23.09 -16.61 -8.12
C GLU A 117 23.55 -15.68 -7.01
N VAL A 118 24.47 -14.79 -7.31
CA VAL A 118 24.99 -13.76 -6.41
C VAL A 118 25.09 -12.45 -7.19
N PHE A 119 24.65 -11.37 -6.63
CA PHE A 119 24.85 -10.03 -7.17
C PHE A 119 25.22 -9.06 -6.06
N SER A 120 25.96 -8.02 -6.43
CA SER A 120 26.38 -6.97 -5.49
C SER A 120 25.48 -5.75 -5.63
N THR A 121 25.11 -5.15 -4.53
CA THR A 121 24.36 -3.89 -4.51
C THR A 121 24.97 -2.89 -3.55
N SER A 122 24.91 -1.62 -3.88
CA SER A 122 25.45 -0.54 -3.07
C SER A 122 24.38 0.01 -2.15
N VAL A 123 24.66 0.05 -0.85
CA VAL A 123 23.79 0.55 0.19
C VAL A 123 24.34 1.88 0.70
N PRO A 124 23.54 2.96 0.75
CA PRO A 124 23.99 4.23 1.27
C PRO A 124 24.17 4.17 2.81
N LEU A 125 25.28 4.67 3.30
CA LEU A 125 25.56 4.87 4.71
C LEU A 125 25.11 6.26 5.17
N ALA A 126 25.05 6.43 6.49
CA ALA A 126 24.60 7.70 7.10
C ALA A 126 25.55 8.88 6.83
N ASP A 127 26.81 8.60 6.51
CA ASP A 127 27.85 9.57 6.16
C ASP A 127 27.85 9.98 4.67
N GLY A 128 26.91 9.42 3.87
CA GLY A 128 26.82 9.69 2.44
C GLY A 128 27.71 8.80 1.57
N THR A 129 28.50 7.92 2.16
CA THR A 129 29.28 6.90 1.42
C THR A 129 28.40 5.69 1.07
N PHE A 130 28.92 4.79 0.21
CA PHE A 130 28.20 3.58 -0.19
C PHE A 130 29.01 2.35 0.27
N GLN A 131 28.31 1.39 0.84
CA GLN A 131 28.86 0.07 1.14
C GLN A 131 28.29 -0.97 0.19
N THR A 132 29.15 -1.74 -0.47
CA THR A 132 28.74 -2.85 -1.32
C THR A 132 28.42 -4.07 -0.46
N ILE A 133 27.22 -4.63 -0.64
CA ILE A 133 26.81 -5.90 -0.03
C ILE A 133 26.53 -6.93 -1.12
N GLN A 134 26.83 -8.20 -0.82
CA GLN A 134 26.49 -9.31 -1.69
C GLN A 134 25.14 -9.89 -1.28
N VAL A 135 24.27 -10.10 -2.27
CA VAL A 135 22.95 -10.69 -2.12
C VAL A 135 22.91 -12.01 -2.87
N LYS A 136 22.50 -13.09 -2.19
CA LYS A 136 22.37 -14.41 -2.78
C LYS A 136 20.93 -14.68 -3.19
N LEU A 137 20.73 -15.28 -4.36
CA LEU A 137 19.40 -15.67 -4.84
C LEU A 137 18.70 -16.62 -3.85
N SER A 138 19.46 -17.46 -3.14
CA SER A 138 18.93 -18.33 -2.08
C SER A 138 18.25 -17.59 -0.94
N ASP A 139 18.62 -16.34 -0.69
CA ASP A 139 18.01 -15.53 0.36
C ASP A 139 16.63 -15.01 -0.06
N TRP A 140 16.39 -14.87 -1.35
CA TRP A 140 15.09 -14.48 -1.92
C TRP A 140 14.09 -15.62 -2.03
N SER A 141 14.58 -16.85 -2.13
CA SER A 141 13.74 -18.05 -2.25
C SER A 141 13.31 -18.65 -0.91
N ARG A 142 13.73 -18.07 0.21
CA ARG A 142 13.36 -18.55 1.54
C ARG A 142 11.87 -18.34 1.81
N ILE A 143 11.17 -19.42 2.15
CA ILE A 143 9.76 -19.36 2.57
C ILE A 143 9.62 -18.69 3.94
N THR A 144 10.59 -18.92 4.84
CA THR A 144 10.63 -18.30 6.16
C THR A 144 11.61 -17.13 6.14
N PRO A 145 11.14 -15.89 6.41
CA PRO A 145 12.03 -14.74 6.46
C PRO A 145 13.01 -14.90 7.65
N PRO A 146 14.22 -14.35 7.53
CA PRO A 146 15.18 -14.33 8.64
C PRO A 146 14.63 -13.48 9.79
N THR A 147 14.95 -13.86 11.02
CA THR A 147 14.56 -13.09 12.21
C THR A 147 15.43 -11.85 12.40
N THR A 148 16.69 -11.96 11.99
CA THR A 148 17.69 -10.89 12.05
C THR A 148 18.37 -10.76 10.68
N MET A 149 18.69 -9.53 10.31
CA MET A 149 19.48 -9.19 9.13
C MET A 149 20.72 -8.42 9.58
N ASP A 150 21.72 -8.34 8.75
CA ASP A 150 22.91 -7.50 8.95
C ASP A 150 23.01 -6.53 7.78
N LEU A 151 22.19 -5.48 7.83
CA LEU A 151 22.13 -4.46 6.79
C LEU A 151 22.81 -3.18 7.30
N PRO A 152 23.72 -2.62 6.52
CA PRO A 152 24.44 -1.41 6.90
C PRO A 152 23.60 -0.13 6.67
N GLY A 153 24.07 0.97 7.24
CA GLY A 153 23.60 2.31 6.96
C GLY A 153 22.14 2.57 7.30
N VAL A 154 21.43 3.21 6.40
CA VAL A 154 20.02 3.60 6.59
C VAL A 154 19.06 2.42 6.71
N TYR A 155 19.48 1.23 6.25
CA TYR A 155 18.69 0.00 6.31
C TYR A 155 18.89 -0.79 7.61
N SER A 156 19.79 -0.36 8.51
CA SER A 156 20.03 -1.02 9.80
C SER A 156 18.77 -1.12 10.67
N MET A 157 17.78 -0.25 10.46
CA MET A 157 16.47 -0.32 11.11
C MET A 157 15.73 -1.65 10.86
N TYR A 158 16.06 -2.34 9.77
CA TYR A 158 15.48 -3.65 9.42
C TYR A 158 16.26 -4.84 9.98
N ASN A 159 17.36 -4.62 10.72
CA ASN A 159 18.17 -5.71 11.25
C ASN A 159 17.39 -6.59 12.25
N LEU A 160 16.37 -6.03 12.92
CA LEU A 160 15.41 -6.79 13.73
C LEU A 160 14.17 -7.15 12.90
N PHE A 161 14.36 -7.78 11.74
CA PHE A 161 13.29 -8.02 10.78
C PHE A 161 12.15 -8.88 11.34
N GLY A 162 12.45 -9.89 12.15
CA GLY A 162 11.44 -10.69 12.84
C GLY A 162 10.55 -9.86 13.77
N LEU A 163 11.11 -8.89 14.47
CA LEU A 163 10.36 -7.97 15.32
C LEU A 163 9.46 -7.07 14.46
N ALA A 164 9.98 -6.54 13.35
CA ALA A 164 9.22 -5.72 12.40
C ALA A 164 8.02 -6.50 11.82
N ILE A 165 8.22 -7.77 11.43
CA ILE A 165 7.13 -8.64 10.97
C ILE A 165 6.10 -8.87 12.08
N THR A 166 6.53 -9.13 13.31
CA THR A 166 5.63 -9.35 14.45
C THR A 166 4.76 -8.11 14.69
N PHE A 167 5.35 -6.92 14.70
CA PHE A 167 4.60 -5.66 14.81
C PHE A 167 3.64 -5.45 13.64
N TYR A 168 4.06 -5.79 12.41
CA TYR A 168 3.20 -5.67 11.24
C TYR A 168 2.00 -6.61 11.30
N LEU A 169 2.19 -7.86 11.73
CA LEU A 169 1.10 -8.82 11.94
C LEU A 169 0.14 -8.34 13.03
N PHE A 170 0.68 -7.83 14.14
CA PHE A 170 -0.14 -7.27 15.21
C PHE A 170 -0.95 -6.06 14.73
N LYS A 171 -0.35 -5.18 13.95
CA LYS A 171 -1.03 -4.05 13.29
C LYS A 171 -2.19 -4.54 12.40
N ILE A 172 -1.99 -5.57 11.57
CA ILE A 172 -3.05 -6.13 10.70
C ILE A 172 -4.22 -6.65 11.54
N VAL A 173 -3.93 -7.36 12.64
CA VAL A 173 -4.97 -7.86 13.55
C VAL A 173 -5.75 -6.70 14.19
N LEU A 174 -5.07 -5.65 14.65
CA LEU A 174 -5.71 -4.47 15.21
C LEU A 174 -6.57 -3.73 14.19
N GLU A 175 -6.04 -3.50 12.99
CA GLU A 175 -6.79 -2.86 11.89
C GLU A 175 -8.02 -3.69 11.48
N GLY A 176 -7.89 -5.00 11.38
CA GLY A 176 -8.99 -5.92 11.09
C GLY A 176 -10.07 -5.91 12.17
N SER A 177 -9.68 -5.77 13.44
CA SER A 177 -10.61 -5.73 14.57
C SER A 177 -11.35 -4.39 14.71
N SER A 178 -10.84 -3.31 14.14
CA SER A 178 -11.42 -1.97 14.21
C SER A 178 -12.63 -1.73 13.28
N GLY A 179 -13.10 -2.76 12.56
CA GLY A 179 -14.26 -2.64 11.67
C GLY A 179 -13.95 -2.12 10.26
N GLY A 180 -12.67 -1.92 9.95
CA GLY A 180 -12.20 -1.42 8.66
C GLY A 180 -12.05 0.11 8.61
N ASN A 181 -11.30 0.58 7.61
CA ASN A 181 -11.11 2.02 7.38
C ASN A 181 -12.40 2.68 6.89
N GLY A 182 -12.63 3.94 7.23
CA GLY A 182 -13.82 4.71 6.85
C GLY A 182 -14.16 4.67 5.35
N TYR A 183 -13.14 4.59 4.51
CA TYR A 183 -13.24 4.37 3.07
C TYR A 183 -13.98 3.08 2.70
N MET A 184 -13.71 1.97 3.38
CA MET A 184 -14.39 0.69 3.13
C MET A 184 -15.79 0.66 3.73
N VAL A 185 -15.99 1.33 4.86
CA VAL A 185 -17.31 1.42 5.51
C VAL A 185 -18.35 2.02 4.57
N GLN A 186 -18.03 3.11 3.88
CA GLN A 186 -18.92 3.74 2.89
C GLN A 186 -19.33 2.77 1.78
N ARG A 187 -18.40 1.96 1.26
CA ARG A 187 -18.69 0.99 0.20
C ARG A 187 -19.56 -0.16 0.70
N TYR A 188 -19.35 -0.64 1.92
CA TYR A 188 -20.21 -1.68 2.50
C TYR A 188 -21.64 -1.18 2.76
N LEU A 189 -21.79 0.07 3.18
CA LEU A 189 -23.10 0.67 3.40
C LEU A 189 -23.84 0.93 2.09
N SER A 190 -23.14 1.26 1.01
CA SER A 190 -23.75 1.48 -0.31
C SER A 190 -24.12 0.19 -1.04
N SER A 191 -23.71 -0.98 -0.55
CA SER A 191 -24.08 -2.27 -1.14
C SER A 191 -25.55 -2.59 -0.94
N LYS A 192 -26.19 -3.23 -1.93
CA LYS A 192 -27.65 -3.52 -1.92
C LYS A 192 -28.04 -4.52 -0.85
N SER A 193 -27.18 -5.50 -0.56
CA SER A 193 -27.47 -6.59 0.38
C SER A 193 -26.24 -6.98 1.22
N ASP A 194 -26.48 -7.72 2.32
CA ASP A 194 -25.42 -8.31 3.14
C ASP A 194 -24.52 -9.25 2.35
N ARG A 195 -25.11 -9.95 1.36
CA ARG A 195 -24.38 -10.86 0.49
C ARG A 195 -23.41 -10.08 -0.42
N GLU A 196 -23.87 -8.99 -1.00
CA GLU A 196 -23.03 -8.13 -1.85
C GLU A 196 -21.90 -7.48 -1.04
N ALA A 197 -22.17 -7.02 0.19
CA ALA A 197 -21.12 -6.53 1.08
C ALA A 197 -20.09 -7.61 1.41
N GLY A 198 -20.50 -8.87 1.55
CA GLY A 198 -19.60 -10.01 1.73
C GLY A 198 -18.77 -10.31 0.49
N LEU A 199 -19.39 -10.31 -0.70
CA LEU A 199 -18.71 -10.49 -1.99
C LEU A 199 -17.71 -9.36 -2.26
N LEU A 200 -18.07 -8.12 -1.91
CA LEU A 200 -17.16 -6.99 -2.01
C LEU A 200 -15.91 -7.17 -1.13
N SER A 201 -16.08 -7.68 0.10
CA SER A 201 -14.94 -8.00 0.97
C SER A 201 -14.04 -9.09 0.36
N LEU A 202 -14.64 -10.13 -0.24
CA LEU A 202 -13.89 -11.20 -0.90
C LEU A 202 -13.13 -10.67 -2.12
N LEU A 203 -13.81 -9.91 -2.97
CA LEU A 203 -13.19 -9.26 -4.14
C LEU A 203 -12.00 -8.39 -3.74
N TRP A 204 -12.18 -7.57 -2.70
CA TRP A 204 -11.12 -6.73 -2.15
C TRP A 204 -9.91 -7.54 -1.70
N THR A 205 -10.14 -8.65 -0.99
CA THR A 205 -9.07 -9.54 -0.54
C THR A 205 -8.30 -10.15 -1.72
N ILE A 206 -9.03 -10.63 -2.74
CA ILE A 206 -8.43 -11.18 -3.95
C ILE A 206 -7.57 -10.13 -4.67
N LEU A 207 -8.13 -8.94 -4.92
CA LEU A 207 -7.41 -7.87 -5.61
C LEU A 207 -6.16 -7.40 -4.85
N LEU A 208 -6.23 -7.32 -3.52
CA LEU A 208 -5.05 -6.99 -2.69
C LEU A 208 -3.95 -8.05 -2.78
N THR A 209 -4.32 -9.33 -2.98
CA THR A 209 -3.35 -10.42 -3.12
C THR A 209 -2.51 -10.25 -4.39
N PHE A 210 -3.10 -9.77 -5.50
CA PHE A 210 -2.37 -9.53 -6.74
C PHE A 210 -1.32 -8.42 -6.66
N ARG A 211 -1.33 -7.61 -5.62
CA ARG A 211 -0.29 -6.60 -5.38
C ARG A 211 1.09 -7.23 -5.09
N TRP A 212 1.14 -8.39 -4.46
CA TRP A 212 2.40 -9.03 -4.09
C TRP A 212 3.22 -9.51 -5.31
N PRO A 213 2.64 -10.25 -6.27
CA PRO A 213 3.33 -10.54 -7.52
C PRO A 213 3.86 -9.31 -8.25
N LEU A 214 3.11 -8.21 -8.25
CA LEU A 214 3.56 -6.94 -8.86
C LEU A 214 4.81 -6.39 -8.17
N ILE A 215 4.82 -6.34 -6.83
CA ILE A 215 5.96 -5.83 -6.05
C ILE A 215 7.20 -6.68 -6.33
N ILE A 216 7.06 -8.01 -6.32
CA ILE A 216 8.17 -8.93 -6.63
C ILE A 216 8.65 -8.72 -8.07
N SER A 217 7.75 -8.60 -9.03
CA SER A 217 8.10 -8.39 -10.44
C SER A 217 8.85 -7.08 -10.66
N PHE A 218 8.43 -5.99 -10.01
CA PHE A 218 9.17 -4.73 -10.06
C PHE A 218 10.55 -4.83 -9.41
N ALA A 219 10.68 -5.54 -8.29
CA ALA A 219 11.97 -5.76 -7.67
C ALA A 219 12.91 -6.54 -8.59
N MET A 220 12.42 -7.63 -9.21
CA MET A 220 13.21 -8.44 -10.17
C MET A 220 13.63 -7.62 -11.39
N LEU A 221 12.72 -6.87 -12.00
CA LEU A 221 13.02 -6.00 -13.14
C LEU A 221 14.00 -4.89 -12.77
N GLY A 222 13.83 -4.28 -11.58
CA GLY A 222 14.73 -3.25 -11.08
C GLY A 222 16.16 -3.76 -10.91
N ILE A 223 16.34 -4.95 -10.35
CA ILE A 223 17.65 -5.58 -10.21
C ILE A 223 18.25 -5.90 -11.60
N HIS A 224 17.44 -6.52 -12.48
CA HIS A 224 17.88 -6.88 -13.82
C HIS A 224 18.38 -5.66 -14.64
N TYR A 225 17.61 -4.59 -14.64
CA TYR A 225 18.01 -3.36 -15.32
C TYR A 225 19.17 -2.64 -14.61
N GLY A 226 19.22 -2.71 -13.27
CA GLY A 226 20.30 -2.12 -12.50
C GLY A 226 21.65 -2.79 -12.79
N ILE A 227 21.70 -4.12 -12.89
CA ILE A 227 22.90 -4.88 -13.26
C ILE A 227 23.31 -4.51 -14.68
N ASN A 228 22.37 -4.59 -15.66
CA ASN A 228 22.67 -4.35 -17.07
C ASN A 228 23.13 -2.92 -17.38
N ASN A 229 22.75 -1.94 -16.55
CA ASN A 229 23.15 -0.54 -16.76
C ASN A 229 24.30 -0.09 -15.85
N SER A 230 25.03 -1.02 -15.24
CA SER A 230 26.17 -0.75 -14.33
C SER A 230 25.81 0.10 -13.11
N VAL A 231 24.52 0.22 -12.78
CA VAL A 231 24.02 0.90 -11.55
C VAL A 231 24.21 -0.01 -10.34
N ILE A 232 24.15 -1.32 -10.58
CA ILE A 232 24.47 -2.36 -9.61
C ILE A 232 25.77 -2.99 -10.08
N ALA A 233 26.82 -2.93 -9.28
CA ALA A 233 28.11 -3.50 -9.66
C ALA A 233 27.96 -5.01 -9.86
N ASP A 234 28.48 -5.50 -10.99
CA ASP A 234 28.63 -6.93 -11.22
C ASP A 234 29.68 -7.49 -10.24
N PRO A 235 29.51 -8.69 -9.68
CA PRO A 235 30.41 -9.25 -8.66
C PRO A 235 31.83 -9.55 -9.19
#